data_8493b389917031e2c605a834b40e5957
#
_entry.id   8493b389917031e2c605a834b40e5957
#
_cell.length_a   1.000
_cell.length_b   1.000
_cell.length_c   1.000
_cell.angle_alpha   90.00
_cell.angle_beta   90.00
_cell.angle_gamma   90.00
#
_symmetry.space_group_name_H-M   'P 1'
#
loop_
_entity.id
_entity.type
_entity.pdbx_description
1 polymer ?
#
loop_
_entity_poly.entity_id
_entity_poly.type
_entity_poly.pdbx_seq_one_letter_code
_entity_poly.pdbx_strand_id
1 'polypeptide(L)'
;GLWEAAEVRFNPTGQVTVYTGSHSHGQSHDTTFAQITADELGVPMENIDIVHGDTDKGTFGMGTYGSRSLAVCGSAIVRGVEKIISKGKKIAAHMMETTDDKVDFEEGVFSVKGTNKTVSFGDVALKAYIPHDFPIEDIEPGLEETAFYDPQNFTYPAGAYACEVEVDPDTGQVTIESFAAADDFGNIINPMIVEGQVHGGLAQGIGQALLEGCTYNEDGQLISASYMDYTMPVSYTHLTLPT
;
A
#
# COMPACT_ATOMS: atom_id res chain seq x y z
N GLY A 1 19.82 -5.12 -0.13
CA GLY A 1 18.49 -4.66 -0.46
C GLY A 1 17.46 -5.02 0.59
N LEU A 2 16.36 -4.36 0.52
CA LEU A 2 15.19 -4.59 1.35
C LEU A 2 14.01 -4.89 0.41
N TRP A 3 14.14 -5.97 -0.34
CA TRP A 3 13.13 -6.39 -1.31
C TRP A 3 11.78 -6.72 -0.66
N GLU A 4 10.72 -6.72 -1.45
CA GLU A 4 9.40 -7.18 -1.07
C GLU A 4 8.79 -8.00 -2.19
N ALA A 5 7.86 -8.88 -1.84
CA ALA A 5 7.11 -9.68 -2.78
C ALA A 5 5.63 -9.28 -2.78
N ALA A 6 5.01 -9.42 -3.93
CA ALA A 6 3.56 -9.41 -4.07
C ALA A 6 3.14 -10.49 -5.06
N GLU A 7 2.11 -11.23 -4.72
CA GLU A 7 1.41 -12.12 -5.63
C GLU A 7 0.06 -11.50 -5.98
N VAL A 8 -0.23 -11.40 -7.26
CA VAL A 8 -1.51 -10.90 -7.77
C VAL A 8 -2.22 -12.06 -8.46
N ARG A 9 -3.44 -12.35 -8.01
CA ARG A 9 -4.29 -13.41 -8.56
C ARG A 9 -5.59 -12.81 -9.04
N PHE A 10 -5.86 -12.97 -10.33
CA PHE A 10 -7.15 -12.62 -10.92
C PHE A 10 -8.00 -13.87 -11.06
N ASN A 11 -9.06 -13.97 -10.27
CA ASN A 11 -9.93 -15.12 -10.22
C ASN A 11 -10.92 -15.15 -11.40
N PRO A 12 -11.41 -16.33 -11.80
CA PRO A 12 -12.38 -16.44 -12.92
C PRO A 12 -13.73 -15.77 -12.64
N THR A 13 -13.98 -15.38 -11.37
CA THR A 13 -15.19 -14.65 -10.95
C THR A 13 -15.09 -13.14 -11.17
N GLY A 14 -13.93 -12.62 -11.57
CA GLY A 14 -13.65 -11.19 -11.65
C GLY A 14 -13.07 -10.57 -10.37
N GLN A 15 -12.93 -11.35 -9.30
CA GLN A 15 -12.26 -10.93 -8.07
C GLN A 15 -10.75 -10.97 -8.23
N VAL A 16 -10.07 -9.99 -7.64
CA VAL A 16 -8.61 -9.92 -7.58
C VAL A 16 -8.16 -10.11 -6.14
N THR A 17 -7.21 -10.98 -5.91
CA THR A 17 -6.57 -11.14 -4.60
C THR A 17 -5.10 -10.76 -4.71
N VAL A 18 -4.65 -9.86 -3.84
CA VAL A 18 -3.24 -9.46 -3.74
C VAL A 18 -2.69 -9.93 -2.41
N TYR A 19 -1.70 -10.81 -2.48
CA TYR A 19 -0.98 -11.28 -1.30
C TYR A 19 0.32 -10.48 -1.15
N THR A 20 0.60 -10.01 0.05
CA THR A 20 1.80 -9.20 0.32
C THR A 20 2.41 -9.52 1.67
N GLY A 21 3.74 -9.43 1.76
CA GLY A 21 4.47 -9.55 3.01
C GLY A 21 4.42 -8.28 3.88
N SER A 22 4.01 -7.14 3.33
CA SER A 22 3.90 -5.88 4.06
C SER A 22 2.52 -5.75 4.69
N HIS A 23 2.39 -6.11 5.98
CA HIS A 23 1.12 -6.01 6.69
C HIS A 23 0.84 -4.61 7.25
N SER A 24 -0.43 -4.30 7.47
CA SER A 24 -0.89 -3.05 8.05
C SER A 24 -0.76 -3.05 9.59
N HIS A 25 -0.38 -1.89 10.13
CA HIS A 25 -0.44 -1.58 11.57
C HIS A 25 -1.47 -0.47 11.88
N GLY A 26 -2.47 -0.32 11.01
CA GLY A 26 -3.45 0.75 11.04
C GLY A 26 -3.21 1.89 10.04
N GLN A 27 -2.16 1.81 9.19
CA GLN A 27 -1.84 2.81 8.17
C GLN A 27 -2.54 2.55 6.82
N SER A 28 -3.60 1.76 6.81
CA SER A 28 -4.53 1.57 5.68
C SER A 28 -3.90 0.98 4.41
N HIS A 29 -3.02 -0.02 4.55
CA HIS A 29 -2.45 -0.72 3.39
C HIS A 29 -3.53 -1.39 2.55
N ASP A 30 -4.59 -1.94 3.17
CA ASP A 30 -5.73 -2.53 2.46
C ASP A 30 -6.33 -1.55 1.45
N THR A 31 -6.50 -0.29 1.84
CA THR A 31 -7.05 0.75 0.98
C THR A 31 -6.06 1.16 -0.11
N THR A 32 -4.83 1.51 0.26
CA THR A 32 -3.86 2.05 -0.70
C THR A 32 -3.39 1.02 -1.72
N PHE A 33 -3.18 -0.23 -1.31
CA PHE A 33 -2.80 -1.31 -2.23
C PHE A 33 -3.96 -1.70 -3.15
N ALA A 34 -5.21 -1.67 -2.65
CA ALA A 34 -6.38 -1.88 -3.48
C ALA A 34 -6.55 -0.74 -4.51
N GLN A 35 -6.32 0.53 -4.12
CA GLN A 35 -6.34 1.66 -5.05
C GLN A 35 -5.32 1.49 -6.18
N ILE A 36 -4.04 1.20 -5.85
CA ILE A 36 -3.00 0.96 -6.85
C ILE A 36 -3.41 -0.18 -7.80
N THR A 37 -3.90 -1.28 -7.24
CA THR A 37 -4.29 -2.44 -8.04
C THR A 37 -5.49 -2.13 -8.94
N ALA A 38 -6.47 -1.37 -8.43
CA ALA A 38 -7.65 -0.94 -9.18
C ALA A 38 -7.29 -0.04 -10.36
N ASP A 39 -6.43 0.95 -10.11
CA ASP A 39 -5.99 1.90 -11.14
C ASP A 39 -5.20 1.20 -12.26
N GLU A 40 -4.30 0.29 -11.89
CA GLU A 40 -3.47 -0.44 -12.87
C GLU A 40 -4.25 -1.48 -13.69
N LEU A 41 -5.26 -2.14 -13.08
CA LEU A 41 -6.07 -3.17 -13.74
C LEU A 41 -7.33 -2.63 -14.40
N GLY A 42 -7.75 -1.40 -14.07
CA GLY A 42 -9.04 -0.86 -14.53
C GLY A 42 -10.23 -1.66 -14.01
N VAL A 43 -10.18 -2.17 -12.77
CA VAL A 43 -11.25 -2.94 -12.14
C VAL A 43 -11.79 -2.19 -10.92
N PRO A 44 -13.09 -2.39 -10.56
CA PRO A 44 -13.63 -1.78 -9.36
C PRO A 44 -12.88 -2.18 -8.09
N MET A 45 -12.62 -1.22 -7.22
CA MET A 45 -11.87 -1.44 -5.97
C MET A 45 -12.56 -2.47 -5.05
N GLU A 46 -13.88 -2.54 -5.05
CA GLU A 46 -14.67 -3.53 -4.31
C GLU A 46 -14.44 -4.98 -4.74
N ASN A 47 -13.81 -5.19 -5.90
CA ASN A 47 -13.44 -6.52 -6.40
C ASN A 47 -12.02 -6.92 -5.99
N ILE A 48 -11.34 -6.13 -5.15
CA ILE A 48 -9.95 -6.37 -4.78
C ILE A 48 -9.84 -6.68 -3.29
N ASP A 49 -9.29 -7.83 -2.99
CA ASP A 49 -8.96 -8.28 -1.63
C ASP A 49 -7.45 -8.19 -1.40
N ILE A 50 -7.04 -7.49 -0.37
CA ILE A 50 -5.64 -7.45 0.07
C ILE A 50 -5.45 -8.40 1.23
N VAL A 51 -4.56 -9.38 1.06
CA VAL A 51 -4.23 -10.38 2.07
C VAL A 51 -2.81 -10.17 2.56
N HIS A 52 -2.68 -9.85 3.84
CA HIS A 52 -1.39 -9.65 4.50
C HIS A 52 -1.40 -10.22 5.92
N GLY A 53 -0.22 -10.40 6.51
CA GLY A 53 -0.09 -10.89 7.89
C GLY A 53 -0.48 -12.37 8.08
N ASP A 54 -0.75 -13.10 7.02
CA ASP A 54 -1.07 -14.53 7.01
C ASP A 54 0.11 -15.31 6.42
N THR A 55 0.90 -15.93 7.27
CA THR A 55 2.11 -16.66 6.87
C THR A 55 1.82 -17.98 6.17
N ASP A 56 0.58 -18.46 6.21
CA ASP A 56 0.17 -19.69 5.53
C ASP A 56 -0.26 -19.43 4.08
N LYS A 57 -0.65 -18.19 3.77
CA LYS A 57 -1.17 -17.80 2.44
C LYS A 57 -0.27 -16.86 1.68
N GLY A 58 0.41 -15.97 2.41
CA GLY A 58 1.20 -14.92 1.78
C GLY A 58 2.55 -15.40 1.27
N THR A 59 3.02 -14.79 0.19
CA THR A 59 4.39 -14.94 -0.27
C THR A 59 5.34 -14.38 0.80
N PHE A 60 6.49 -15.01 0.99
CA PHE A 60 7.49 -14.52 1.93
C PHE A 60 7.90 -13.09 1.57
N GLY A 61 7.83 -12.19 2.55
CA GLY A 61 8.20 -10.78 2.43
C GLY A 61 8.98 -10.29 3.64
N MET A 62 9.54 -9.09 3.53
CA MET A 62 10.36 -8.50 4.58
C MET A 62 9.57 -7.70 5.61
N GLY A 63 8.30 -7.41 5.34
CA GLY A 63 7.38 -6.77 6.28
C GLY A 63 7.37 -5.23 6.23
N THR A 64 6.66 -4.64 7.19
CA THR A 64 6.43 -3.19 7.29
C THR A 64 7.30 -2.56 8.35
N TYR A 65 8.26 -1.73 7.93
CA TYR A 65 9.15 -0.93 8.78
C TYR A 65 9.90 0.10 7.92
N GLY A 66 10.52 1.11 8.52
CA GLY A 66 11.40 2.05 7.84
C GLY A 66 10.75 2.80 6.68
N SER A 67 9.46 3.05 6.72
CA SER A 67 8.67 3.77 5.70
C SER A 67 8.77 3.17 4.29
N ARG A 68 8.93 1.84 4.18
CA ARG A 68 9.21 1.15 2.92
C ARG A 68 7.97 0.58 2.20
N SER A 69 6.86 0.43 2.91
CA SER A 69 5.74 -0.37 2.39
C SER A 69 5.19 0.13 1.06
N LEU A 70 4.96 1.43 0.89
CA LEU A 70 4.47 1.93 -0.40
C LEU A 70 5.55 1.85 -1.49
N ALA A 71 6.77 2.33 -1.18
CA ALA A 71 7.85 2.40 -2.16
C ALA A 71 8.30 1.00 -2.65
N VAL A 72 8.31 0.01 -1.78
CA VAL A 72 8.83 -1.33 -2.10
C VAL A 72 7.70 -2.31 -2.41
N CYS A 73 6.72 -2.45 -1.50
CA CYS A 73 5.62 -3.37 -1.73
C CYS A 73 4.66 -2.87 -2.82
N GLY A 74 4.32 -1.57 -2.84
CA GLY A 74 3.53 -0.99 -3.92
C GLY A 74 4.17 -1.23 -5.29
N SER A 75 5.49 -1.06 -5.40
CA SER A 75 6.23 -1.38 -6.63
C SER A 75 6.22 -2.88 -6.98
N ALA A 76 6.25 -3.76 -5.98
CA ALA A 76 6.11 -5.21 -6.21
C ALA A 76 4.72 -5.55 -6.73
N ILE A 77 3.67 -4.91 -6.20
CA ILE A 77 2.28 -5.06 -6.68
C ILE A 77 2.18 -4.63 -8.15
N VAL A 78 2.65 -3.43 -8.48
CA VAL A 78 2.64 -2.93 -9.88
C VAL A 78 3.34 -3.91 -10.82
N ARG A 79 4.52 -4.42 -10.44
CA ARG A 79 5.22 -5.45 -11.24
C ARG A 79 4.43 -6.76 -11.37
N GLY A 80 3.71 -7.17 -10.32
CA GLY A 80 2.80 -8.32 -10.37
C GLY A 80 1.68 -8.10 -11.36
N VAL A 81 1.06 -6.93 -11.30
CA VAL A 81 0.00 -6.49 -12.23
C VAL A 81 0.51 -6.43 -13.67
N GLU A 82 1.70 -5.87 -13.92
CA GLU A 82 2.32 -5.86 -15.26
C GLU A 82 2.49 -7.27 -15.84
N LYS A 83 2.88 -8.24 -15.02
CA LYS A 83 2.96 -9.64 -15.44
C LYS A 83 1.60 -10.22 -15.77
N ILE A 84 0.59 -9.95 -14.93
CA ILE A 84 -0.81 -10.35 -15.16
C ILE A 84 -1.31 -9.77 -16.49
N ILE A 85 -1.11 -8.48 -16.73
CA ILE A 85 -1.51 -7.83 -17.99
C ILE A 85 -0.76 -8.45 -19.18
N SER A 86 0.54 -8.70 -19.04
CA SER A 86 1.32 -9.33 -20.10
C SER A 86 0.81 -10.73 -20.45
N LYS A 87 0.49 -11.55 -19.44
CA LYS A 87 -0.12 -12.86 -19.63
C LYS A 87 -1.54 -12.73 -20.21
N GLY A 88 -2.32 -11.77 -19.72
CA GLY A 88 -3.64 -11.43 -20.23
C GLY A 88 -3.64 -11.06 -21.71
N LYS A 89 -2.64 -10.27 -22.18
CA LYS A 89 -2.48 -9.93 -23.60
C LYS A 89 -2.29 -11.15 -24.48
N LYS A 90 -1.53 -12.15 -24.04
CA LYS A 90 -1.33 -13.41 -24.80
C LYS A 90 -2.63 -14.19 -24.89
N ILE A 91 -3.39 -14.29 -23.79
CA ILE A 91 -4.69 -14.97 -23.78
C ILE A 91 -5.69 -14.21 -24.67
N ALA A 92 -5.77 -12.89 -24.53
CA ALA A 92 -6.62 -12.04 -25.34
C ALA A 92 -6.27 -12.13 -26.83
N ALA A 93 -4.99 -12.21 -27.16
CA ALA A 93 -4.51 -12.39 -28.54
C ALA A 93 -5.03 -13.72 -29.14
N HIS A 94 -4.94 -14.80 -28.36
CA HIS A 94 -5.51 -16.09 -28.77
C HIS A 94 -7.03 -15.99 -28.98
N MET A 95 -7.77 -15.39 -28.05
CA MET A 95 -9.21 -15.21 -28.15
C MET A 95 -9.65 -14.35 -29.35
N MET A 96 -8.85 -13.36 -29.73
CA MET A 96 -9.11 -12.44 -30.84
C MET A 96 -8.46 -12.83 -32.16
N GLU A 97 -7.78 -14.00 -32.22
CA GLU A 97 -7.06 -14.51 -33.40
C GLU A 97 -6.01 -13.51 -33.94
N THR A 98 -5.14 -13.03 -33.05
CA THR A 98 -4.07 -12.07 -33.36
C THR A 98 -2.80 -12.41 -32.60
N THR A 99 -1.78 -11.53 -32.67
CA THR A 99 -0.53 -11.64 -31.89
C THR A 99 -0.53 -10.64 -30.74
N ASP A 100 0.15 -10.96 -29.65
CA ASP A 100 0.16 -10.17 -28.40
C ASP A 100 0.76 -8.76 -28.58
N ASP A 101 1.70 -8.57 -29.51
CA ASP A 101 2.27 -7.26 -29.89
C ASP A 101 1.23 -6.28 -30.48
N LYS A 102 0.11 -6.80 -30.98
CA LYS A 102 -1.01 -6.02 -31.51
C LYS A 102 -2.10 -5.75 -30.48
N VAL A 103 -1.99 -6.29 -29.29
CA VAL A 103 -2.97 -6.11 -28.24
C VAL A 103 -2.54 -5.00 -27.29
N ASP A 104 -3.38 -3.97 -27.18
CA ASP A 104 -3.29 -2.95 -26.13
C ASP A 104 -4.19 -3.30 -24.94
N PHE A 105 -3.85 -2.76 -23.79
CA PHE A 105 -4.66 -2.88 -22.57
C PHE A 105 -4.87 -1.50 -21.98
N GLU A 106 -6.11 -1.16 -21.69
CA GLU A 106 -6.51 0.10 -21.07
C GLU A 106 -7.81 -0.10 -20.30
N GLU A 107 -7.89 0.40 -19.08
CA GLU A 107 -9.10 0.39 -18.22
C GLU A 107 -9.86 -0.96 -18.20
N GLY A 108 -9.14 -2.06 -17.99
CA GLY A 108 -9.74 -3.40 -17.88
C GLY A 108 -10.17 -4.01 -19.22
N VAL A 109 -9.78 -3.44 -20.36
CA VAL A 109 -10.13 -3.91 -21.69
C VAL A 109 -8.90 -4.17 -22.53
N PHE A 110 -8.84 -5.33 -23.16
CA PHE A 110 -7.86 -5.66 -24.19
C PHE A 110 -8.45 -5.34 -25.56
N SER A 111 -7.69 -4.65 -26.40
CA SER A 111 -8.11 -4.24 -27.75
C SER A 111 -7.06 -4.53 -28.80
N VAL A 112 -7.50 -4.87 -30.02
CA VAL A 112 -6.58 -5.08 -31.14
C VAL A 112 -6.37 -3.76 -31.90
N LYS A 113 -5.12 -3.31 -31.98
CA LYS A 113 -4.74 -2.07 -32.65
C LYS A 113 -5.32 -1.94 -34.06
N GLY A 114 -5.97 -0.81 -34.31
CA GLY A 114 -6.54 -0.50 -35.63
C GLY A 114 -7.80 -1.29 -36.00
N THR A 115 -8.44 -1.95 -35.04
CA THR A 115 -9.70 -2.70 -35.24
C THR A 115 -10.70 -2.36 -34.13
N ASN A 116 -11.93 -2.91 -34.24
CA ASN A 116 -12.96 -2.81 -33.21
C ASN A 116 -13.02 -4.08 -32.33
N LYS A 117 -12.04 -4.99 -32.43
CA LYS A 117 -12.00 -6.20 -31.62
C LYS A 117 -11.56 -5.85 -30.20
N THR A 118 -12.39 -6.20 -29.22
CA THR A 118 -12.11 -6.01 -27.79
C THR A 118 -12.54 -7.23 -27.01
N VAL A 119 -11.91 -7.46 -25.87
CA VAL A 119 -12.30 -8.46 -24.88
C VAL A 119 -12.07 -7.88 -23.49
N SER A 120 -13.01 -8.14 -22.57
CA SER A 120 -12.90 -7.66 -21.20
C SER A 120 -11.84 -8.45 -20.41
N PHE A 121 -11.28 -7.84 -19.38
CA PHE A 121 -10.37 -8.54 -18.48
C PHE A 121 -11.03 -9.72 -17.77
N GLY A 122 -12.34 -9.61 -17.43
CA GLY A 122 -13.11 -10.70 -16.85
C GLY A 122 -13.24 -11.91 -17.78
N ASP A 123 -13.46 -11.69 -19.08
CA ASP A 123 -13.52 -12.77 -20.07
C ASP A 123 -12.15 -13.45 -20.24
N VAL A 124 -11.07 -12.66 -20.25
CA VAL A 124 -9.70 -13.18 -20.29
C VAL A 124 -9.39 -14.00 -19.03
N ALA A 125 -9.81 -13.52 -17.85
CA ALA A 125 -9.65 -14.24 -16.59
C ALA A 125 -10.42 -15.57 -16.62
N LEU A 126 -11.68 -15.55 -17.05
CA LEU A 126 -12.45 -16.78 -17.20
C LEU A 126 -11.76 -17.77 -18.14
N LYS A 127 -11.28 -17.29 -19.30
CA LYS A 127 -10.56 -18.12 -20.29
C LYS A 127 -9.30 -18.75 -19.72
N ALA A 128 -8.58 -18.01 -18.86
CA ALA A 128 -7.35 -18.51 -18.24
C ALA A 128 -7.53 -19.77 -17.40
N TYR A 129 -8.73 -20.01 -16.88
CA TYR A 129 -9.04 -21.16 -16.02
C TYR A 129 -9.85 -22.26 -16.71
N ILE A 130 -10.38 -22.00 -17.93
CA ILE A 130 -11.13 -22.98 -18.70
C ILE A 130 -10.20 -23.71 -19.66
N PRO A 131 -10.03 -25.04 -19.54
CA PRO A 131 -9.06 -25.79 -20.34
C PRO A 131 -9.47 -25.99 -21.81
N HIS A 132 -10.67 -25.56 -22.18
CA HIS A 132 -11.18 -25.76 -23.53
C HIS A 132 -10.67 -24.66 -24.47
N ASP A 133 -10.03 -25.07 -25.56
CA ASP A 133 -9.44 -24.14 -26.55
C ASP A 133 -8.46 -23.13 -25.92
N PHE A 134 -7.60 -23.62 -25.01
CA PHE A 134 -6.57 -22.81 -24.34
C PHE A 134 -5.21 -23.18 -24.93
N PRO A 135 -4.32 -22.20 -25.25
CA PRO A 135 -3.02 -22.44 -25.86
C PRO A 135 -1.98 -22.94 -24.83
N ILE A 136 -2.21 -24.13 -24.29
CA ILE A 136 -1.44 -24.69 -23.17
C ILE A 136 0.04 -24.94 -23.50
N GLU A 137 0.36 -25.09 -24.78
CA GLU A 137 1.75 -25.24 -25.22
C GLU A 137 2.58 -23.96 -25.08
N ASP A 138 1.89 -22.79 -25.10
CA ASP A 138 2.52 -21.47 -25.08
C ASP A 138 2.34 -20.73 -23.76
N ILE A 139 1.25 -21.03 -23.02
CA ILE A 139 0.85 -20.28 -21.82
C ILE A 139 0.36 -21.25 -20.76
N GLU A 140 0.86 -21.15 -19.53
CA GLU A 140 0.34 -21.89 -18.40
C GLU A 140 -1.08 -21.44 -18.03
N PRO A 141 -2.02 -22.35 -17.68
CA PRO A 141 -3.33 -21.97 -17.18
C PRO A 141 -3.27 -21.14 -15.90
N GLY A 142 -4.38 -20.45 -15.60
CA GLY A 142 -4.48 -19.56 -14.46
C GLY A 142 -3.98 -18.14 -14.77
N LEU A 143 -4.38 -17.20 -13.95
CA LEU A 143 -4.00 -15.78 -14.06
C LEU A 143 -3.54 -15.29 -12.69
N GLU A 144 -2.39 -15.82 -12.30
CA GLU A 144 -1.70 -15.47 -11.04
C GLU A 144 -0.21 -15.30 -11.30
N GLU A 145 0.37 -14.27 -10.70
CA GLU A 145 1.78 -13.94 -10.89
C GLU A 145 2.40 -13.39 -9.61
N THR A 146 3.58 -13.86 -9.30
CA THR A 146 4.41 -13.33 -8.21
C THR A 146 5.50 -12.43 -8.76
N ALA A 147 5.69 -11.28 -8.13
CA ALA A 147 6.75 -10.36 -8.42
C ALA A 147 7.54 -9.96 -7.19
N PHE A 148 8.80 -9.60 -7.41
CA PHE A 148 9.70 -9.10 -6.39
C PHE A 148 10.23 -7.74 -6.84
N TYR A 149 10.34 -6.83 -5.89
CA TYR A 149 10.99 -5.56 -6.11
C TYR A 149 12.05 -5.31 -5.05
N ASP A 150 13.27 -5.03 -5.50
CA ASP A 150 14.38 -4.59 -4.66
C ASP A 150 14.77 -3.17 -5.10
N PRO A 151 14.62 -2.15 -4.24
CA PRO A 151 14.95 -0.79 -4.60
C PRO A 151 16.47 -0.63 -4.74
N GLN A 152 16.89 0.13 -5.75
CA GLN A 152 18.32 0.42 -5.97
C GLN A 152 18.91 1.32 -4.88
N ASN A 153 18.05 2.16 -4.24
CA ASN A 153 18.44 3.09 -3.20
C ASN A 153 17.26 3.35 -2.25
N PHE A 154 17.53 4.04 -1.14
CA PHE A 154 16.49 4.56 -0.27
C PHE A 154 15.72 5.70 -0.93
N THR A 155 14.46 5.89 -0.52
CA THR A 155 13.64 7.05 -0.84
C THR A 155 13.73 8.04 0.33
N TYR A 156 13.79 9.32 0.03
CA TYR A 156 13.98 10.38 1.02
C TYR A 156 12.84 11.40 0.86
N PRO A 157 11.73 11.27 1.62
CA PRO A 157 10.75 12.34 1.70
C PRO A 157 11.40 13.56 2.36
N ALA A 158 10.98 14.75 1.96
CA ALA A 158 11.47 16.00 2.51
C ALA A 158 10.32 16.78 3.16
N GLY A 159 10.61 17.49 4.25
CA GLY A 159 9.61 18.31 4.91
C GLY A 159 10.22 19.45 5.70
N ALA A 160 9.40 20.47 5.97
CA ALA A 160 9.72 21.59 6.84
C ALA A 160 8.59 21.81 7.84
N TYR A 161 8.97 22.03 9.09
CA TYR A 161 8.03 22.15 10.20
C TYR A 161 8.31 23.43 10.99
N ALA A 162 7.26 24.11 11.41
CA ALA A 162 7.33 25.26 12.29
C ALA A 162 6.32 25.09 13.45
N CYS A 163 6.79 25.24 14.66
CA CYS A 163 5.98 25.16 15.87
C CYS A 163 6.15 26.46 16.67
N GLU A 164 5.03 27.13 16.92
CA GLU A 164 4.96 28.30 17.81
C GLU A 164 4.49 27.84 19.18
N VAL A 165 5.25 28.20 20.21
CA VAL A 165 4.93 27.82 21.58
C VAL A 165 4.94 29.06 22.48
N GLU A 166 4.06 29.06 23.49
CA GLU A 166 4.11 29.95 24.63
C GLU A 166 4.62 29.19 25.86
N VAL A 167 5.53 29.80 26.59
CA VAL A 167 6.07 29.21 27.83
C VAL A 167 5.72 30.14 28.98
N ASP A 168 4.98 29.65 29.97
CA ASP A 168 4.74 30.35 31.20
C ASP A 168 6.03 30.42 32.02
N PRO A 169 6.57 31.63 32.27
CA PRO A 169 7.86 31.79 32.97
C PRO A 169 7.81 31.39 34.45
N ASP A 170 6.64 31.38 35.07
CA ASP A 170 6.49 31.08 36.49
C ASP A 170 6.32 29.59 36.74
N THR A 171 5.69 28.87 35.84
CA THR A 171 5.38 27.43 35.97
C THR A 171 6.21 26.55 35.06
N GLY A 172 6.75 27.10 33.95
CA GLY A 172 7.42 26.33 32.90
C GLY A 172 6.43 25.57 31.99
N GLN A 173 5.14 25.80 32.12
CA GLN A 173 4.13 25.18 31.27
C GLN A 173 4.31 25.65 29.83
N VAL A 174 4.30 24.68 28.89
CA VAL A 174 4.38 24.93 27.46
C VAL A 174 3.01 24.73 26.81
N THR A 175 2.56 25.73 26.07
CA THR A 175 1.35 25.68 25.21
C THR A 175 1.75 25.76 23.75
N ILE A 176 1.27 24.86 22.92
CA ILE A 176 1.45 24.94 21.47
C ILE A 176 0.37 25.85 20.91
N GLU A 177 0.75 27.02 20.40
CA GLU A 177 -0.13 28.00 19.81
C GLU A 177 -0.46 27.66 18.36
N SER A 178 0.53 27.24 17.58
CA SER A 178 0.35 26.79 16.21
C SER A 178 1.40 25.78 15.78
N PHE A 179 1.02 24.96 14.83
CA PHE A 179 1.94 24.00 14.19
C PHE A 179 1.69 24.00 12.68
N ALA A 180 2.73 24.24 11.90
CA ALA A 180 2.67 24.18 10.44
C ALA A 180 3.63 23.11 9.94
N ALA A 181 3.16 22.27 9.02
CA ALA A 181 3.94 21.24 8.36
C ALA A 181 3.79 21.37 6.85
N ALA A 182 4.89 21.21 6.13
CA ALA A 182 4.91 21.11 4.67
C ALA A 182 5.81 19.95 4.26
N ASP A 183 5.21 18.94 3.66
CA ASP A 183 5.87 17.69 3.31
C ASP A 183 5.77 17.39 1.82
N ASP A 184 6.83 16.83 1.27
CA ASP A 184 6.88 16.27 -0.08
C ASP A 184 7.01 14.73 0.01
N PHE A 185 5.94 14.05 -0.36
CA PHE A 185 5.87 12.59 -0.41
C PHE A 185 5.96 12.03 -1.84
N GLY A 186 6.18 12.87 -2.85
CA GLY A 186 6.07 12.50 -4.26
C GLY A 186 4.61 12.26 -4.67
N ASN A 187 4.34 11.17 -5.39
CA ASN A 187 2.99 10.83 -5.82
C ASN A 187 2.14 10.31 -4.65
N ILE A 188 1.10 11.04 -4.30
CA ILE A 188 0.18 10.70 -3.22
C ILE A 188 -0.91 9.76 -3.75
N ILE A 189 -1.00 8.56 -3.19
CA ILE A 189 -2.04 7.59 -3.55
C ILE A 189 -3.37 7.97 -2.90
N ASN A 190 -3.36 8.34 -1.62
CA ASN A 190 -4.56 8.72 -0.89
C ASN A 190 -4.27 9.91 0.04
N PRO A 191 -4.76 11.13 -0.31
CA PRO A 191 -4.48 12.34 0.47
C PRO A 191 -4.96 12.27 1.92
N MET A 192 -6.14 11.68 2.18
CA MET A 192 -6.71 11.55 3.52
C MET A 192 -5.84 10.65 4.41
N ILE A 193 -5.31 9.56 3.86
CA ILE A 193 -4.41 8.65 4.59
C ILE A 193 -3.07 9.34 4.89
N VAL A 194 -2.53 10.09 3.93
CA VAL A 194 -1.29 10.87 4.11
C VAL A 194 -1.47 11.90 5.22
N GLU A 195 -2.56 12.66 5.22
CA GLU A 195 -2.89 13.62 6.27
C GLU A 195 -2.96 12.94 7.65
N GLY A 196 -3.65 11.80 7.74
CA GLY A 196 -3.72 11.00 8.96
C GLY A 196 -2.36 10.51 9.45
N GLN A 197 -1.46 10.13 8.53
CA GLN A 197 -0.08 9.73 8.88
C GLN A 197 0.75 10.92 9.38
N VAL A 198 0.61 12.10 8.80
CA VAL A 198 1.27 13.33 9.27
C VAL A 198 0.80 13.68 10.68
N HIS A 199 -0.51 13.72 10.91
CA HIS A 199 -1.08 14.00 12.23
C HIS A 199 -0.62 12.98 13.29
N GLY A 200 -0.61 11.69 12.93
CA GLY A 200 -0.12 10.63 13.81
C GLY A 200 1.36 10.79 14.17
N GLY A 201 2.21 11.14 13.20
CA GLY A 201 3.62 11.42 13.43
C GLY A 201 3.85 12.65 14.31
N LEU A 202 3.10 13.72 14.10
CA LEU A 202 3.16 14.93 14.94
C LEU A 202 2.73 14.63 16.38
N ALA A 203 1.64 13.90 16.56
CA ALA A 203 1.16 13.53 17.90
C ALA A 203 2.22 12.72 18.68
N GLN A 204 2.91 11.80 18.01
CA GLN A 204 4.00 11.04 18.63
C GLN A 204 5.19 11.93 19.01
N GLY A 205 5.57 12.87 18.14
CA GLY A 205 6.65 13.81 18.42
C GLY A 205 6.35 14.76 19.59
N ILE A 206 5.12 15.30 19.63
CA ILE A 206 4.62 16.15 20.72
C ILE A 206 4.56 15.36 22.03
N GLY A 207 4.08 14.11 21.97
CA GLY A 207 4.05 13.22 23.13
C GLY A 207 5.42 13.03 23.74
N GLN A 208 6.42 12.69 22.94
CA GLN A 208 7.79 12.52 23.41
C GLN A 208 8.39 13.80 23.99
N ALA A 209 8.08 14.95 23.40
CA ALA A 209 8.64 16.23 23.83
C ALA A 209 8.04 16.77 25.13
N LEU A 210 6.73 16.59 25.35
CA LEU A 210 5.98 17.31 26.37
C LEU A 210 5.28 16.41 27.40
N LEU A 211 5.00 15.15 27.09
CA LEU A 211 4.07 14.31 27.86
C LEU A 211 4.70 13.02 28.40
N GLU A 212 5.50 12.35 27.58
CA GLU A 212 6.01 11.02 27.85
C GLU A 212 7.32 11.05 28.64
N GLY A 213 7.22 10.89 29.96
CA GLY A 213 8.38 10.92 30.85
C GLY A 213 8.67 9.56 31.47
N CYS A 214 9.85 8.98 31.22
CA CYS A 214 10.35 7.81 31.93
C CYS A 214 11.19 8.27 33.12
N THR A 215 10.64 8.18 34.33
CA THR A 215 11.33 8.55 35.56
C THR A 215 11.76 7.30 36.32
N TYR A 216 13.05 7.24 36.70
CA TYR A 216 13.64 6.13 37.45
C TYR A 216 14.09 6.62 38.82
N ASN A 217 14.00 5.74 39.83
CA ASN A 217 14.58 6.00 41.13
C ASN A 217 16.09 5.66 41.14
N GLU A 218 16.75 5.86 42.30
CA GLU A 218 18.18 5.60 42.47
C GLU A 218 18.59 4.13 42.27
N ASP A 219 17.65 3.20 42.47
CA ASP A 219 17.84 1.77 42.26
C ASP A 219 17.56 1.32 40.80
N GLY A 220 17.25 2.26 39.92
CA GLY A 220 16.92 1.98 38.50
C GLY A 220 15.51 1.45 38.28
N GLN A 221 14.62 1.52 39.28
CA GLN A 221 13.22 1.11 39.12
C GLN A 221 12.44 2.21 38.42
N LEU A 222 11.69 1.85 37.36
CA LEU A 222 10.79 2.77 36.68
C LEU A 222 9.65 3.17 37.61
N ILE A 223 9.54 4.47 37.91
CA ILE A 223 8.48 5.04 38.75
C ILE A 223 7.24 5.35 37.93
N SER A 224 7.40 5.95 36.74
CA SER A 224 6.30 6.24 35.80
C SER A 224 5.88 4.99 35.02
N ALA A 225 5.47 3.92 35.72
CA ALA A 225 5.21 2.60 35.13
C ALA A 225 3.75 2.37 34.73
N SER A 226 2.88 3.39 34.85
CA SER A 226 1.48 3.31 34.46
C SER A 226 1.10 4.45 33.51
N TYR A 227 -0.01 4.28 32.78
CA TYR A 227 -0.56 5.35 31.93
C TYR A 227 -1.10 6.56 32.70
N MET A 228 -1.14 6.50 34.01
CA MET A 228 -1.42 7.67 34.87
C MET A 228 -0.21 8.60 34.98
N ASP A 229 0.99 8.02 34.90
CA ASP A 229 2.25 8.73 35.11
C ASP A 229 2.99 8.95 33.77
N TYR A 230 2.83 7.99 32.84
CA TYR A 230 3.35 8.06 31.49
C TYR A 230 2.23 8.42 30.52
N THR A 231 2.11 9.69 30.19
CA THR A 231 1.00 10.23 29.41
C THR A 231 1.27 10.13 27.93
N MET A 232 0.58 9.23 27.23
CA MET A 232 0.61 9.14 25.76
C MET A 232 -0.50 9.98 25.13
N PRO A 233 -0.26 10.68 24.03
CA PRO A 233 -1.26 11.51 23.35
C PRO A 233 -2.25 10.70 22.50
N VAL A 234 -2.79 9.60 23.03
CA VAL A 234 -3.69 8.69 22.31
C VAL A 234 -4.99 9.36 21.90
N SER A 235 -5.51 10.28 22.71
CA SER A 235 -6.75 10.99 22.45
C SER A 235 -6.68 11.94 21.24
N TYR A 236 -5.50 12.41 20.87
CA TYR A 236 -5.33 13.29 19.72
C TYR A 236 -5.49 12.58 18.38
N THR A 237 -5.21 11.29 18.32
CA THR A 237 -5.41 10.50 17.11
C THR A 237 -6.89 10.29 16.75
N HIS A 238 -7.80 10.50 17.71
CA HIS A 238 -9.26 10.40 17.53
C HIS A 238 -9.95 11.74 17.31
N LEU A 239 -9.29 12.86 17.63
CA LEU A 239 -9.87 14.21 17.49
C LEU A 239 -9.65 14.84 16.11
N THR A 240 -8.80 14.23 15.29
CA THR A 240 -8.41 14.80 13.98
C THR A 240 -9.06 14.11 12.79
N LEU A 241 -9.96 13.16 13.00
CA LEU A 241 -10.81 12.66 11.94
C LEU A 241 -11.95 13.66 11.73
N PRO A 242 -12.02 14.34 10.57
CA PRO A 242 -13.20 15.12 10.25
C PRO A 242 -14.41 14.19 10.23
N THR A 243 -15.41 14.48 11.04
CA THR A 243 -16.72 13.82 11.01
C THR A 243 -17.49 14.24 9.77
#